data_32ee428798cadcc45f8afdaee43fb270
#
_entry.id   32ee428798cadcc45f8afdaee43fb270
#
_cell.length_a   1.000
_cell.length_b   1.000
_cell.length_c   1.000
_cell.angle_alpha   90.00
_cell.angle_beta   90.00
_cell.angle_gamma   90.00
#
_symmetry.space_group_name_H-M   'P 1'
#
loop_
_entity.id
_entity.type
_entity.pdbx_description
1 polymer ?
#
loop_
_entity_poly.entity_id
_entity_poly.type
_entity_poly.pdbx_seq_one_letter_code
_entity_poly.pdbx_strand_id
1 'polypeptide(L)'
;MAVVSKHACRKLLMGALAALSIGQGWAAGDEAQESAAAKGLLEKAVARYRVRGDKALAEFSRQGEFVDGERYVFVTDTKGIMLASGGPSVALIGRDVSSVLDPELQKNFKQVLQTPESAGVQQAEYRWQNWRDGKVERKRVYFQRIGDRVLAVGYYLPRASPEQARALLEKASKALEQDKDGTLRAINDLKGGFLQDDLYVFVVNVDTKRYVAHGTNLRLVNTDFSKVKDPEGKPVGIPMLELVKKQAQGEYEYRWRNPVTSKIEHKHAYVRKVGEFLVAVGYYSG
;
A
#
# COMPACT_ATOMS: atom_id res chain seq x y z
N MET A 1 -25.89 -70.13 32.98
CA MET A 1 -26.67 -68.89 33.08
C MET A 1 -25.84 -67.74 32.53
N ALA A 2 -26.39 -67.09 31.58
CA ALA A 2 -25.74 -66.18 30.73
C ALA A 2 -25.38 -64.84 31.39
N VAL A 3 -24.22 -64.29 31.06
CA VAL A 3 -23.89 -62.83 31.16
C VAL A 3 -23.28 -62.33 29.90
N VAL A 4 -23.99 -61.44 29.27
CA VAL A 4 -23.65 -60.80 27.99
C VAL A 4 -22.64 -59.66 28.22
N SER A 5 -21.49 -59.72 27.53
CA SER A 5 -20.52 -58.63 27.44
C SER A 5 -20.90 -57.63 26.37
N LYS A 6 -21.03 -56.34 26.73
CA LYS A 6 -21.17 -55.23 25.77
C LYS A 6 -19.85 -54.53 25.62
N HIS A 7 -19.23 -54.68 24.44
CA HIS A 7 -18.06 -53.90 23.99
C HIS A 7 -18.49 -52.51 23.56
N ALA A 8 -18.04 -51.47 24.27
CA ALA A 8 -18.17 -50.08 23.85
C ALA A 8 -16.93 -49.68 23.04
N CYS A 9 -17.14 -49.48 21.76
CA CYS A 9 -16.13 -49.01 20.80
C CYS A 9 -15.92 -47.48 20.99
N ARG A 10 -14.80 -47.11 21.56
CA ARG A 10 -14.41 -45.70 21.72
C ARG A 10 -13.66 -45.25 20.45
N LYS A 11 -14.35 -44.55 19.56
CA LYS A 11 -13.72 -43.86 18.41
C LYS A 11 -12.95 -42.64 18.90
N LEU A 12 -11.62 -42.69 18.80
CA LEU A 12 -10.79 -41.52 18.92
C LEU A 12 -10.99 -40.65 17.66
N LEU A 13 -11.57 -39.46 17.81
CA LEU A 13 -11.49 -38.37 16.84
C LEU A 13 -10.14 -37.70 17.05
N MET A 14 -9.19 -37.94 16.16
CA MET A 14 -8.04 -37.05 15.95
C MET A 14 -8.54 -35.77 15.24
N GLY A 15 -8.69 -34.71 16.01
CA GLY A 15 -8.88 -33.39 15.47
C GLY A 15 -7.55 -32.88 14.90
N ALA A 16 -7.43 -32.82 13.58
CA ALA A 16 -6.36 -32.09 12.90
C ALA A 16 -6.60 -30.59 13.15
N LEU A 17 -5.82 -30.00 14.06
CA LEU A 17 -5.68 -28.53 14.11
C LEU A 17 -4.95 -28.10 12.81
N ALA A 18 -5.68 -27.69 11.82
CA ALA A 18 -5.16 -26.88 10.73
C ALA A 18 -4.80 -25.52 11.33
N ALA A 19 -3.52 -25.28 11.56
CA ALA A 19 -2.99 -23.95 11.82
C ALA A 19 -3.21 -23.11 10.56
N LEU A 20 -4.32 -22.36 10.52
CA LEU A 20 -4.53 -21.27 9.60
C LEU A 20 -3.51 -20.19 9.98
N SER A 21 -2.40 -20.15 9.29
CA SER A 21 -1.55 -18.96 9.24
C SER A 21 -2.35 -17.88 8.54
N ILE A 22 -3.05 -17.07 9.34
CA ILE A 22 -3.68 -15.84 8.88
C ILE A 22 -2.52 -14.91 8.52
N GLY A 23 -2.13 -14.89 7.25
CA GLY A 23 -1.34 -13.81 6.69
C GLY A 23 -2.13 -12.54 6.92
N GLN A 24 -1.60 -11.62 7.72
CA GLN A 24 -2.20 -10.34 8.00
C GLN A 24 -2.12 -9.45 6.74
N GLY A 25 -2.98 -9.73 5.78
CA GLY A 25 -3.35 -8.78 4.75
C GLY A 25 -4.36 -7.81 5.36
N TRP A 26 -4.08 -6.52 5.30
CA TRP A 26 -5.01 -5.51 5.75
C TRP A 26 -6.33 -5.65 4.98
N ALA A 27 -7.38 -6.03 5.67
CA ALA A 27 -8.72 -5.97 5.13
C ALA A 27 -9.20 -4.49 5.08
N ALA A 28 -10.16 -4.17 4.25
CA ALA A 28 -10.78 -2.82 4.22
C ALA A 28 -11.26 -2.35 5.60
N GLY A 29 -11.56 -3.30 6.51
CA GLY A 29 -11.90 -3.03 7.91
C GLY A 29 -10.73 -2.45 8.72
N ASP A 30 -9.51 -2.88 8.46
CA ASP A 30 -8.33 -2.41 9.20
C ASP A 30 -7.99 -0.96 8.82
N GLU A 31 -8.12 -0.58 7.54
CA GLU A 31 -7.93 0.81 7.11
C GLU A 31 -8.98 1.75 7.70
N ALA A 32 -10.24 1.32 7.78
CA ALA A 32 -11.31 2.09 8.41
C ALA A 32 -11.04 2.32 9.91
N GLN A 33 -10.52 1.30 10.61
CA GLN A 33 -10.13 1.37 12.02
C GLN A 33 -8.95 2.32 12.23
N GLU A 34 -7.90 2.23 11.41
CA GLU A 34 -6.73 3.13 11.46
C GLU A 34 -7.12 4.58 11.19
N SER A 35 -7.98 4.79 10.19
CA SER A 35 -8.56 6.09 9.86
C SER A 35 -9.34 6.69 11.03
N ALA A 36 -10.21 5.91 11.66
CA ALA A 36 -10.99 6.35 12.81
C ALA A 36 -10.09 6.68 14.02
N ALA A 37 -9.09 5.84 14.31
CA ALA A 37 -8.14 6.06 15.39
C ALA A 37 -7.30 7.32 15.16
N ALA A 38 -6.81 7.56 13.93
CA ALA A 38 -6.06 8.77 13.59
C ALA A 38 -6.90 10.05 13.73
N LYS A 39 -8.17 10.01 13.28
CA LYS A 39 -9.11 11.13 13.47
C LYS A 39 -9.40 11.39 14.95
N GLY A 40 -9.67 10.36 15.73
CA GLY A 40 -9.92 10.47 17.16
C GLY A 40 -8.73 11.07 17.92
N LEU A 41 -7.50 10.68 17.55
CA LEU A 41 -6.28 11.26 18.14
C LEU A 41 -6.12 12.73 17.74
N LEU A 42 -6.44 13.11 16.50
CA LEU A 42 -6.43 14.50 16.06
C LEU A 42 -7.47 15.34 16.81
N GLU A 43 -8.69 14.86 16.95
CA GLU A 43 -9.76 15.55 17.70
C GLU A 43 -9.34 15.80 19.16
N LYS A 44 -8.74 14.78 19.78
CA LYS A 44 -8.18 14.90 21.14
C LYS A 44 -7.07 15.96 21.20
N ALA A 45 -6.18 16.00 20.23
CA ALA A 45 -5.11 16.98 20.14
C ALA A 45 -5.65 18.40 19.92
N VAL A 46 -6.63 18.57 19.04
CA VAL A 46 -7.32 19.85 18.79
C VAL A 46 -7.99 20.37 20.07
N ALA A 47 -8.74 19.51 20.75
CA ALA A 47 -9.38 19.88 22.02
C ALA A 47 -8.37 20.31 23.08
N ARG A 48 -7.25 19.57 23.21
CA ARG A 48 -6.16 19.93 24.12
C ARG A 48 -5.52 21.28 23.76
N TYR A 49 -5.25 21.48 22.47
CA TYR A 49 -4.65 22.73 22.00
C TYR A 49 -5.54 23.95 22.22
N ARG A 50 -6.86 23.81 21.99
CA ARG A 50 -7.83 24.89 22.25
C ARG A 50 -7.86 25.34 23.71
N VAL A 51 -7.64 24.42 24.65
CA VAL A 51 -7.62 24.72 26.09
C VAL A 51 -6.26 25.28 26.54
N ARG A 52 -5.15 24.74 26.02
CA ARG A 52 -3.81 25.00 26.56
C ARG A 52 -2.92 25.86 25.67
N GLY A 53 -3.32 26.10 24.42
CA GLY A 53 -2.52 26.83 23.44
C GLY A 53 -1.16 26.14 23.23
N ASP A 54 -0.12 26.93 23.02
CA ASP A 54 1.24 26.44 22.77
C ASP A 54 1.84 25.61 23.93
N LYS A 55 1.28 25.66 25.14
CA LYS A 55 1.69 24.77 26.23
C LYS A 55 1.44 23.29 25.92
N ALA A 56 0.49 22.99 25.03
CA ALA A 56 0.22 21.63 24.58
C ALA A 56 1.32 21.05 23.66
N LEU A 57 2.13 21.88 22.99
CA LEU A 57 3.16 21.44 22.06
C LEU A 57 4.19 20.51 22.72
N ALA A 58 4.56 20.79 23.98
CA ALA A 58 5.44 19.94 24.75
C ALA A 58 4.81 18.58 25.10
N GLU A 59 3.47 18.52 25.25
CA GLU A 59 2.74 17.27 25.48
C GLU A 59 2.71 16.43 24.21
N PHE A 60 2.52 17.05 23.04
CA PHE A 60 2.50 16.38 21.74
C PHE A 60 3.86 15.79 21.34
N SER A 61 4.95 16.31 21.92
CA SER A 61 6.32 15.87 21.62
C SER A 61 6.86 14.80 22.57
N ARG A 62 6.00 14.27 23.45
CA ARG A 62 6.38 13.23 24.43
C ARG A 62 5.66 11.92 24.11
N GLN A 63 6.27 10.81 24.50
CA GLN A 63 5.57 9.55 24.58
C GLN A 63 4.43 9.65 25.60
N GLY A 64 3.25 9.15 25.23
CA GLY A 64 2.06 9.21 26.09
C GLY A 64 0.78 9.31 25.30
N GLU A 65 -0.20 10.04 25.78
CA GLU A 65 -1.57 10.06 25.28
C GLU A 65 -1.76 10.60 23.86
N PHE A 66 -0.73 11.20 23.25
CA PHE A 66 -0.73 11.74 21.89
C PHE A 66 0.15 10.93 20.92
N VAL A 67 0.56 9.73 21.36
CA VAL A 67 1.25 8.74 20.54
C VAL A 67 0.54 7.39 20.74
N ASP A 68 0.11 6.77 19.66
CA ASP A 68 -0.57 5.49 19.68
C ASP A 68 -0.02 4.60 18.55
N GLY A 69 0.91 3.73 18.88
CA GLY A 69 1.63 2.91 17.92
C GLY A 69 2.43 3.77 16.93
N GLU A 70 2.07 3.68 15.65
CA GLU A 70 2.68 4.49 14.59
C GLU A 70 1.98 5.84 14.37
N ARG A 71 0.86 6.07 15.05
CA ARG A 71 0.10 7.32 15.01
C ARG A 71 0.64 8.27 16.07
N TYR A 72 0.95 9.47 15.68
CA TYR A 72 1.41 10.52 16.57
C TYR A 72 0.97 11.88 16.09
N VAL A 73 0.78 12.80 17.05
CA VAL A 73 0.51 14.19 16.75
C VAL A 73 1.78 14.88 16.29
N PHE A 74 1.69 15.69 15.26
CA PHE A 74 2.71 16.67 14.89
C PHE A 74 2.06 17.99 14.54
N VAL A 75 2.76 19.07 14.76
CA VAL A 75 2.25 20.44 14.59
C VAL A 75 3.26 21.27 13.83
N THR A 76 2.78 21.98 12.80
CA THR A 76 3.55 23.03 12.14
C THR A 76 2.83 24.38 12.32
N ASP A 77 3.57 25.48 12.17
CA ASP A 77 2.92 26.75 11.92
C ASP A 77 2.53 26.91 10.44
N THR A 78 1.81 27.98 10.11
CA THR A 78 1.39 28.28 8.73
C THR A 78 2.55 28.72 7.82
N LYS A 79 3.77 28.88 8.36
CA LYS A 79 5.00 29.12 7.60
C LYS A 79 5.74 27.82 7.29
N GLY A 80 5.30 26.70 7.87
CA GLY A 80 5.89 25.38 7.66
C GLY A 80 6.96 24.99 8.68
N ILE A 81 7.10 25.75 9.76
CA ILE A 81 8.05 25.43 10.84
C ILE A 81 7.45 24.31 11.70
N MET A 82 8.17 23.22 11.91
CA MET A 82 7.77 22.16 12.84
C MET A 82 7.82 22.67 14.27
N LEU A 83 6.72 22.57 15.00
CA LEU A 83 6.62 23.05 16.39
C LEU A 83 6.55 21.91 17.40
N ALA A 84 5.98 20.78 17.02
CA ALA A 84 5.88 19.59 17.87
C ALA A 84 5.82 18.33 17.03
N SER A 85 6.32 17.22 17.57
CA SER A 85 6.17 15.88 16.98
C SER A 85 6.34 14.79 18.03
N GLY A 86 5.38 13.87 18.13
CA GLY A 86 5.47 12.66 18.95
C GLY A 86 6.24 11.52 18.27
N GLY A 87 6.66 11.69 17.03
CA GLY A 87 7.36 10.68 16.22
C GLY A 87 8.72 11.14 15.70
N PRO A 88 9.25 10.47 14.65
CA PRO A 88 10.62 10.72 14.17
C PRO A 88 10.87 12.14 13.68
N SER A 89 9.85 12.84 13.23
CA SER A 89 9.95 14.26 12.85
C SER A 89 10.25 15.21 14.02
N VAL A 90 10.43 14.69 15.24
CA VAL A 90 10.98 15.45 16.37
C VAL A 90 12.32 16.12 16.01
N ALA A 91 13.14 15.50 15.17
CA ALA A 91 14.40 16.04 14.66
C ALA A 91 14.24 17.30 13.79
N LEU A 92 13.02 17.59 13.32
CA LEU A 92 12.67 18.76 12.51
C LEU A 92 12.10 19.91 13.33
N ILE A 93 11.91 19.76 14.64
CA ILE A 93 11.36 20.84 15.49
C ILE A 93 12.27 22.09 15.37
N GLY A 94 11.64 23.22 15.11
CA GLY A 94 12.31 24.52 14.87
C GLY A 94 12.82 24.71 13.43
N ARG A 95 12.61 23.75 12.52
CA ARG A 95 13.05 23.83 11.12
C ARG A 95 11.87 23.95 10.17
N ASP A 96 12.10 24.56 9.03
CA ASP A 96 11.15 24.54 7.91
C ASP A 96 11.08 23.12 7.32
N VAL A 97 9.92 22.49 7.44
CA VAL A 97 9.66 21.14 6.94
C VAL A 97 9.82 21.09 5.41
N SER A 98 9.53 22.18 4.71
CA SER A 98 9.62 22.22 3.25
C SER A 98 11.04 21.95 2.74
N SER A 99 12.06 22.26 3.56
CA SER A 99 13.48 22.06 3.21
C SER A 99 13.89 20.59 3.01
N VAL A 100 13.11 19.64 3.54
CA VAL A 100 13.38 18.20 3.45
C VAL A 100 12.40 17.46 2.52
N LEU A 101 11.47 18.18 1.88
CA LEU A 101 10.49 17.64 0.96
C LEU A 101 11.00 17.74 -0.49
N ASP A 102 10.62 16.76 -1.32
CA ASP A 102 10.77 16.89 -2.76
C ASP A 102 9.85 17.99 -3.35
N PRO A 103 10.10 18.46 -4.58
CA PRO A 103 9.35 19.59 -5.15
C PRO A 103 7.83 19.37 -5.27
N GLU A 104 7.39 18.14 -5.52
CA GLU A 104 5.97 17.81 -5.63
C GLU A 104 5.31 17.87 -4.26
N LEU A 105 5.96 17.27 -3.26
CA LEU A 105 5.48 17.27 -1.89
C LEU A 105 5.50 18.67 -1.28
N GLN A 106 6.50 19.51 -1.61
CA GLN A 106 6.52 20.92 -1.21
C GLN A 106 5.30 21.69 -1.71
N LYS A 107 4.88 21.46 -2.96
CA LYS A 107 3.68 22.09 -3.52
C LYS A 107 2.43 21.70 -2.74
N ASN A 108 2.27 20.39 -2.47
CA ASN A 108 1.13 19.87 -1.73
C ASN A 108 1.14 20.38 -0.27
N PHE A 109 2.30 20.43 0.36
CA PHE A 109 2.45 20.96 1.72
C PHE A 109 2.06 22.45 1.81
N LYS A 110 2.46 23.28 0.84
CA LYS A 110 2.03 24.69 0.77
C LYS A 110 0.51 24.83 0.69
N GLN A 111 -0.18 23.95 -0.03
CA GLN A 111 -1.64 23.95 -0.08
C GLN A 111 -2.26 23.61 1.28
N VAL A 112 -1.69 22.63 2.00
CA VAL A 112 -2.10 22.27 3.36
C VAL A 112 -1.96 23.48 4.29
N LEU A 113 -0.85 24.21 4.26
CA LEU A 113 -0.59 25.38 5.10
C LEU A 113 -1.56 26.54 4.80
N GLN A 114 -2.08 26.63 3.59
CA GLN A 114 -3.05 27.66 3.17
C GLN A 114 -4.51 27.29 3.46
N THR A 115 -4.79 26.07 3.91
CA THR A 115 -6.14 25.62 4.24
C THR A 115 -6.75 26.50 5.32
N PRO A 116 -7.96 27.09 5.12
CA PRO A 116 -8.57 27.94 6.13
C PRO A 116 -9.05 27.12 7.34
N GLU A 117 -9.10 27.74 8.50
CA GLU A 117 -9.61 27.06 9.72
C GLU A 117 -11.06 26.60 9.57
N SER A 118 -11.87 27.33 8.83
CA SER A 118 -13.26 26.99 8.54
C SER A 118 -13.45 25.68 7.74
N ALA A 119 -12.40 25.18 7.11
CA ALA A 119 -12.44 23.90 6.38
C ALA A 119 -12.56 22.68 7.32
N GLY A 120 -12.31 22.86 8.64
CA GLY A 120 -12.35 21.77 9.61
C GLY A 120 -11.27 20.73 9.35
N VAL A 121 -11.57 19.46 9.66
CA VAL A 121 -10.64 18.34 9.43
C VAL A 121 -10.52 18.06 7.93
N GLN A 122 -9.30 18.09 7.44
CA GLN A 122 -8.93 17.77 6.07
C GLN A 122 -8.01 16.54 6.04
N GLN A 123 -7.77 15.98 4.85
CA GLN A 123 -6.85 14.87 4.68
C GLN A 123 -5.85 15.15 3.55
N ALA A 124 -4.66 14.56 3.68
CA ALA A 124 -3.63 14.51 2.66
C ALA A 124 -2.96 13.14 2.65
N GLU A 125 -2.39 12.76 1.51
CA GLU A 125 -1.53 11.58 1.39
C GLU A 125 -0.19 11.98 0.82
N TYR A 126 0.86 11.40 1.38
CA TYR A 126 2.23 11.56 0.89
C TYR A 126 3.09 10.37 1.32
N ARG A 127 4.30 10.31 0.80
CA ARG A 127 5.27 9.30 1.19
C ARG A 127 6.17 9.84 2.27
N TRP A 128 6.35 9.03 3.32
CA TRP A 128 7.22 9.36 4.44
C TRP A 128 7.95 8.13 4.94
N GLN A 129 9.14 8.37 5.49
CA GLN A 129 9.90 7.28 6.09
C GLN A 129 9.16 6.77 7.33
N ASN A 130 8.83 5.48 7.32
CA ASN A 130 8.32 4.80 8.50
C ASN A 130 9.54 4.53 9.42
N TRP A 131 9.46 5.04 10.64
CA TRP A 131 10.54 4.90 11.61
C TRP A 131 10.70 3.47 12.16
N ARG A 132 9.67 2.65 12.03
CA ARG A 132 9.65 1.28 12.52
C ARG A 132 10.60 0.38 11.75
N ASP A 133 10.65 0.51 10.43
CA ASP A 133 11.46 -0.33 9.54
C ASP A 133 12.34 0.45 8.57
N GLY A 134 12.33 1.80 8.66
CA GLY A 134 13.11 2.69 7.81
C GLY A 134 12.65 2.78 6.35
N LYS A 135 11.51 2.16 6.00
CA LYS A 135 10.99 2.17 4.63
C LYS A 135 10.21 3.43 4.33
N VAL A 136 10.23 3.85 3.07
CA VAL A 136 9.39 4.95 2.59
C VAL A 136 8.05 4.38 2.17
N GLU A 137 7.00 4.72 2.91
CA GLU A 137 5.65 4.19 2.74
C GLU A 137 4.64 5.32 2.53
N ARG A 138 3.48 5.01 1.97
CA ARG A 138 2.39 5.97 1.90
C ARG A 138 1.88 6.25 3.30
N LYS A 139 1.70 7.53 3.61
CA LYS A 139 1.12 7.99 4.87
C LYS A 139 -0.11 8.83 4.57
N ARG A 140 -1.25 8.44 5.14
CA ARG A 140 -2.44 9.26 5.15
C ARG A 140 -2.44 10.10 6.41
N VAL A 141 -2.68 11.40 6.26
CA VAL A 141 -2.66 12.37 7.35
C VAL A 141 -3.99 13.10 7.39
N TYR A 142 -4.57 13.17 8.57
CA TYR A 142 -5.66 14.09 8.89
C TYR A 142 -5.07 15.32 9.56
N PHE A 143 -5.52 16.49 9.17
CA PHE A 143 -5.04 17.73 9.74
C PHE A 143 -6.16 18.76 9.92
N GLN A 144 -5.96 19.64 10.88
CA GLN A 144 -6.85 20.76 11.12
C GLN A 144 -6.04 22.00 11.48
N ARG A 145 -6.41 23.13 10.87
CA ARG A 145 -5.83 24.41 11.23
C ARG A 145 -6.56 25.01 12.44
N ILE A 146 -5.82 25.56 13.38
CA ILE A 146 -6.29 26.33 14.53
C ILE A 146 -5.43 27.59 14.61
N GLY A 147 -6.00 28.75 14.24
CA GLY A 147 -5.25 29.99 14.11
C GLY A 147 -4.09 29.85 13.12
N ASP A 148 -2.87 30.04 13.60
CA ASP A 148 -1.63 29.90 12.84
C ASP A 148 -0.93 28.54 13.04
N ARG A 149 -1.59 27.56 13.62
CA ARG A 149 -1.10 26.19 13.81
C ARG A 149 -1.86 25.20 12.94
N VAL A 150 -1.14 24.22 12.40
CA VAL A 150 -1.69 23.06 11.70
C VAL A 150 -1.36 21.84 12.53
N LEU A 151 -2.38 21.28 13.19
CA LEU A 151 -2.27 20.05 13.94
C LEU A 151 -2.56 18.88 13.02
N ALA A 152 -1.75 17.84 13.09
CA ALA A 152 -1.88 16.69 12.20
C ALA A 152 -1.60 15.36 12.90
N VAL A 153 -2.29 14.31 12.45
CA VAL A 153 -2.06 12.91 12.82
C VAL A 153 -2.14 12.06 11.58
N GLY A 154 -1.22 11.12 11.41
CA GLY A 154 -1.24 10.21 10.29
C GLY A 154 -0.96 8.78 10.66
N TYR A 155 -1.31 7.87 9.75
CA TYR A 155 -0.98 6.46 9.80
C TYR A 155 -0.41 6.01 8.46
N TYR A 156 0.39 4.95 8.49
CA TYR A 156 0.98 4.41 7.26
C TYR A 156 -0.01 3.46 6.59
N LEU A 157 -0.16 3.64 5.30
CA LEU A 157 -0.93 2.71 4.48
C LEU A 157 -0.03 1.52 4.15
N PRO A 158 -0.52 0.30 4.33
CA PRO A 158 0.28 -0.89 4.04
C PRO A 158 0.65 -0.93 2.57
N ARG A 159 1.77 -1.56 2.27
CA ARG A 159 2.09 -1.97 0.91
C ARG A 159 1.04 -2.96 0.41
N ALA A 160 0.93 -3.02 -0.89
CA ALA A 160 0.04 -3.97 -1.51
C ALA A 160 0.37 -5.41 -1.09
N SER A 161 -0.66 -6.15 -0.67
CA SER A 161 -0.53 -7.52 -0.19
C SER A 161 -0.59 -8.54 -1.33
N PRO A 162 -0.12 -9.79 -1.10
CA PRO A 162 -0.35 -10.92 -2.00
C PRO A 162 -1.82 -11.11 -2.38
N GLU A 163 -2.74 -10.94 -1.42
CA GLU A 163 -4.19 -11.07 -1.61
C GLU A 163 -4.73 -9.98 -2.54
N GLN A 164 -4.28 -8.73 -2.37
CA GLN A 164 -4.63 -7.63 -3.26
C GLN A 164 -4.10 -7.85 -4.67
N ALA A 165 -2.88 -8.38 -4.82
CA ALA A 165 -2.33 -8.73 -6.13
C ALA A 165 -3.16 -9.83 -6.83
N ARG A 166 -3.56 -10.87 -6.10
CA ARG A 166 -4.46 -11.93 -6.63
C ARG A 166 -5.83 -11.39 -7.00
N ALA A 167 -6.42 -10.53 -6.17
CA ALA A 167 -7.71 -9.89 -6.44
C ALA A 167 -7.66 -9.02 -7.71
N LEU A 168 -6.58 -8.25 -7.89
CA LEU A 168 -6.39 -7.44 -9.10
C LEU A 168 -6.18 -8.31 -10.35
N LEU A 169 -5.45 -9.42 -10.22
CA LEU A 169 -5.28 -10.41 -11.32
C LEU A 169 -6.62 -11.03 -11.71
N GLU A 170 -7.43 -11.42 -10.73
CA GLU A 170 -8.78 -11.97 -10.96
C GLU A 170 -9.68 -10.97 -11.66
N LYS A 171 -9.69 -9.70 -11.18
CA LYS A 171 -10.43 -8.59 -11.80
C LYS A 171 -10.02 -8.40 -13.28
N ALA A 172 -8.71 -8.34 -13.54
CA ALA A 172 -8.20 -8.14 -14.89
C ALA A 172 -8.52 -9.32 -15.81
N SER A 173 -8.41 -10.55 -15.30
CA SER A 173 -8.73 -11.78 -16.05
C SER A 173 -10.19 -11.81 -16.46
N LYS A 174 -11.12 -11.58 -15.54
CA LYS A 174 -12.56 -11.53 -15.83
C LYS A 174 -12.93 -10.40 -16.80
N ALA A 175 -12.33 -9.24 -16.64
CA ALA A 175 -12.58 -8.11 -17.54
C ALA A 175 -12.11 -8.43 -18.97
N LEU A 176 -10.95 -9.07 -19.14
CA LEU A 176 -10.45 -9.49 -20.46
C LEU A 176 -11.34 -10.55 -21.13
N GLU A 177 -11.95 -11.46 -20.36
CA GLU A 177 -12.90 -12.44 -20.87
C GLU A 177 -14.20 -11.79 -21.37
N GLN A 178 -14.62 -10.68 -20.76
CA GLN A 178 -15.85 -9.97 -21.07
C GLN A 178 -15.68 -8.93 -22.21
N ASP A 179 -14.64 -8.13 -22.13
CA ASP A 179 -14.31 -7.08 -23.10
C ASP A 179 -12.79 -6.97 -23.24
N LYS A 180 -12.24 -7.68 -24.20
CA LYS A 180 -10.80 -7.72 -24.49
C LYS A 180 -10.23 -6.32 -24.77
N ASP A 181 -10.78 -5.64 -25.74
CA ASP A 181 -10.19 -4.40 -26.25
C ASP A 181 -10.41 -3.22 -25.27
N GLY A 182 -11.57 -3.16 -24.64
CA GLY A 182 -11.84 -2.15 -23.60
C GLY A 182 -10.93 -2.34 -22.39
N THR A 183 -10.71 -3.59 -21.98
CA THR A 183 -9.83 -3.90 -20.84
C THR A 183 -8.37 -3.59 -21.13
N LEU A 184 -7.85 -3.93 -22.33
CA LEU A 184 -6.48 -3.58 -22.71
C LEU A 184 -6.27 -2.06 -22.74
N ARG A 185 -7.24 -1.30 -23.23
CA ARG A 185 -7.20 0.17 -23.17
C ARG A 185 -7.21 0.68 -21.73
N ALA A 186 -8.08 0.12 -20.88
CA ALA A 186 -8.17 0.51 -19.47
C ALA A 186 -6.90 0.18 -18.67
N ILE A 187 -6.23 -0.95 -18.95
CA ILE A 187 -4.93 -1.28 -18.33
C ILE A 187 -3.85 -0.27 -18.77
N ASN A 188 -3.89 0.21 -20.00
CA ASN A 188 -2.97 1.21 -20.51
C ASN A 188 -3.28 2.65 -20.03
N ASP A 189 -4.42 2.86 -19.38
CA ASP A 189 -4.78 4.12 -18.75
C ASP A 189 -4.48 4.08 -17.24
N LEU A 190 -3.68 5.03 -16.73
CA LEU A 190 -3.37 5.13 -15.30
C LEU A 190 -4.61 5.31 -14.41
N LYS A 191 -5.72 5.78 -14.98
CA LYS A 191 -7.02 5.94 -14.30
C LYS A 191 -8.00 4.81 -14.59
N GLY A 192 -7.62 3.82 -15.37
CA GLY A 192 -8.47 2.72 -15.81
C GLY A 192 -8.81 1.66 -14.75
N GLY A 193 -8.31 1.85 -13.51
CA GLY A 193 -8.67 0.99 -12.36
C GLY A 193 -7.89 -0.32 -12.28
N PHE A 194 -6.77 -0.46 -13.02
CA PHE A 194 -5.86 -1.60 -13.01
C PHE A 194 -4.47 -1.26 -12.48
N LEU A 195 -4.37 -0.14 -11.76
CA LEU A 195 -3.21 0.32 -11.00
C LEU A 195 -3.66 0.63 -9.57
N GLN A 196 -3.03 0.03 -8.57
CA GLN A 196 -3.29 0.26 -7.15
C GLN A 196 -1.96 0.32 -6.41
N ASP A 197 -1.51 1.51 -6.05
CA ASP A 197 -0.20 1.75 -5.46
C ASP A 197 0.94 1.21 -6.33
N ASP A 198 1.66 0.18 -5.87
CA ASP A 198 2.72 -0.49 -6.64
C ASP A 198 2.24 -1.76 -7.38
N LEU A 199 0.95 -2.14 -7.21
CA LEU A 199 0.33 -3.18 -8.01
C LEU A 199 -0.12 -2.63 -9.36
N TYR A 200 0.28 -3.30 -10.41
CA TYR A 200 -0.18 -3.01 -11.77
C TYR A 200 -0.33 -4.28 -12.58
N VAL A 201 -1.29 -4.24 -13.49
CA VAL A 201 -1.51 -5.30 -14.46
C VAL A 201 -0.59 -5.10 -15.65
N PHE A 202 -0.01 -6.17 -16.16
CA PHE A 202 0.53 -6.21 -17.51
C PHE A 202 0.01 -7.43 -18.25
N VAL A 203 -0.11 -7.30 -19.58
CA VAL A 203 -0.64 -8.33 -20.45
C VAL A 203 0.30 -8.56 -21.62
N VAL A 204 0.57 -9.83 -21.88
CA VAL A 204 1.42 -10.28 -22.99
C VAL A 204 0.61 -11.23 -23.88
N ASN A 205 0.63 -11.03 -25.18
CA ASN A 205 0.10 -12.01 -26.11
C ASN A 205 1.11 -13.18 -26.23
N VAL A 206 0.66 -14.39 -25.95
CA VAL A 206 1.53 -15.58 -25.81
C VAL A 206 2.11 -16.01 -27.16
N ASP A 207 1.38 -15.81 -28.25
CA ASP A 207 1.78 -16.24 -29.59
C ASP A 207 2.82 -15.27 -30.19
N THR A 208 2.55 -13.95 -30.12
CA THR A 208 3.45 -12.92 -30.61
C THR A 208 4.58 -12.60 -29.62
N LYS A 209 4.46 -13.02 -28.36
CA LYS A 209 5.37 -12.74 -27.22
C LYS A 209 5.55 -11.24 -26.96
N ARG A 210 4.58 -10.41 -27.33
CA ARG A 210 4.63 -8.96 -27.17
C ARG A 210 3.73 -8.50 -26.06
N TYR A 211 4.18 -7.49 -25.33
CA TYR A 211 3.29 -6.75 -24.44
C TYR A 211 2.14 -6.12 -25.24
N VAL A 212 0.92 -6.29 -24.79
CA VAL A 212 -0.28 -5.63 -25.36
C VAL A 212 -0.85 -4.59 -24.41
N ALA A 213 -0.54 -4.70 -23.11
CA ALA A 213 -0.88 -3.69 -22.11
C ALA A 213 0.12 -3.67 -20.95
N HIS A 214 0.32 -2.48 -20.34
CA HIS A 214 1.18 -2.33 -19.17
C HIS A 214 0.76 -1.13 -18.31
N GLY A 215 0.28 -1.37 -17.09
CA GLY A 215 -0.37 -0.38 -16.22
C GLY A 215 0.49 0.77 -15.72
N THR A 216 1.82 0.74 -15.91
CA THR A 216 2.72 1.81 -15.44
C THR A 216 3.72 2.27 -16.49
N ASN A 217 3.94 1.53 -17.57
CA ASN A 217 4.96 1.84 -18.56
C ASN A 217 4.52 1.50 -19.99
N LEU A 218 3.87 2.44 -20.65
CA LEU A 218 3.39 2.30 -22.03
C LEU A 218 4.51 2.07 -23.06
N ARG A 219 5.76 2.42 -22.75
CA ARG A 219 6.90 2.19 -23.67
C ARG A 219 7.20 0.70 -23.87
N LEU A 220 6.71 -0.15 -22.97
CA LEU A 220 6.85 -1.60 -23.12
C LEU A 220 5.83 -2.20 -24.07
N VAL A 221 4.69 -1.53 -24.31
CA VAL A 221 3.66 -2.04 -25.23
C VAL A 221 4.26 -2.21 -26.62
N ASN A 222 3.96 -3.35 -27.26
CA ASN A 222 4.53 -3.84 -28.52
C ASN A 222 6.02 -4.27 -28.47
N THR A 223 6.69 -4.22 -27.31
CA THR A 223 8.04 -4.77 -27.19
C THR A 223 8.01 -6.29 -26.95
N ASP A 224 9.12 -6.96 -27.25
CA ASP A 224 9.28 -8.41 -27.13
C ASP A 224 9.53 -8.82 -25.68
N PHE A 225 8.50 -9.39 -25.07
CA PHE A 225 8.55 -9.87 -23.67
C PHE A 225 9.53 -11.04 -23.49
N SER A 226 9.75 -11.88 -24.50
CA SER A 226 10.66 -13.02 -24.38
C SER A 226 12.10 -12.62 -24.08
N LYS A 227 12.48 -11.40 -24.41
CA LYS A 227 13.83 -10.84 -24.17
C LYS A 227 13.98 -10.16 -22.81
N VAL A 228 12.91 -10.04 -22.04
CA VAL A 228 12.94 -9.34 -20.77
C VAL A 228 13.77 -10.12 -19.76
N LYS A 229 14.69 -9.39 -19.15
CA LYS A 229 15.51 -9.82 -18.01
C LYS A 229 15.35 -8.82 -16.87
N ASP A 230 15.56 -9.27 -15.67
CA ASP A 230 15.63 -8.39 -14.51
C ASP A 230 16.97 -7.63 -14.46
N PRO A 231 17.14 -6.66 -13.56
CA PRO A 231 18.39 -5.90 -13.45
C PRO A 231 19.63 -6.71 -13.12
N GLU A 232 19.49 -7.94 -12.61
CA GLU A 232 20.58 -8.88 -12.31
C GLU A 232 20.85 -9.84 -13.48
N GLY A 233 20.09 -9.70 -14.58
CA GLY A 233 20.26 -10.50 -15.80
C GLY A 233 19.44 -11.82 -15.78
N LYS A 234 18.65 -12.08 -14.73
CA LYS A 234 17.77 -13.25 -14.65
C LYS A 234 16.68 -13.15 -15.72
N PRO A 235 16.47 -14.20 -16.54
CA PRO A 235 15.39 -14.20 -17.52
C PRO A 235 14.02 -14.10 -16.83
N VAL A 236 13.15 -13.23 -17.35
CA VAL A 236 11.77 -13.04 -16.86
C VAL A 236 10.77 -13.50 -17.90
N GLY A 237 10.93 -13.07 -19.14
CA GLY A 237 9.93 -13.29 -20.18
C GLY A 237 9.74 -14.74 -20.57
N ILE A 238 10.82 -15.45 -20.91
CA ILE A 238 10.73 -16.87 -21.33
C ILE A 238 10.16 -17.76 -20.21
N PRO A 239 10.66 -17.71 -18.95
CA PRO A 239 10.11 -18.55 -17.88
C PRO A 239 8.62 -18.32 -17.64
N MET A 240 8.13 -17.08 -17.67
CA MET A 240 6.72 -16.80 -17.47
C MET A 240 5.85 -17.27 -18.64
N LEU A 241 6.33 -17.17 -19.89
CA LEU A 241 5.65 -17.72 -21.06
C LEU A 241 5.56 -19.25 -21.01
N GLU A 242 6.65 -19.92 -20.62
CA GLU A 242 6.68 -21.37 -20.46
C GLU A 242 5.78 -21.85 -19.30
N LEU A 243 5.71 -21.07 -18.24
CA LEU A 243 4.85 -21.36 -17.09
C LEU A 243 3.37 -21.40 -17.51
N VAL A 244 2.87 -20.39 -18.26
CA VAL A 244 1.46 -20.35 -18.69
C VAL A 244 1.14 -21.31 -19.84
N LYS A 245 2.16 -21.84 -20.51
CA LYS A 245 1.95 -22.94 -21.47
C LYS A 245 1.73 -24.28 -20.77
N LYS A 246 2.38 -24.51 -19.63
CA LYS A 246 2.32 -25.75 -18.86
C LYS A 246 1.14 -25.82 -17.91
N GLN A 247 0.72 -24.67 -17.38
CA GLN A 247 -0.36 -24.58 -16.38
C GLN A 247 -1.12 -23.26 -16.53
N ALA A 248 -2.42 -23.27 -16.20
CA ALA A 248 -3.30 -22.12 -16.40
C ALA A 248 -2.92 -20.90 -15.55
N GLN A 249 -2.22 -21.11 -14.42
CA GLN A 249 -1.77 -20.05 -13.51
C GLN A 249 -0.50 -20.49 -12.75
N GLY A 250 0.24 -19.50 -12.23
CA GLY A 250 1.43 -19.75 -11.43
C GLY A 250 2.03 -18.48 -10.88
N GLU A 251 3.22 -18.64 -10.33
CA GLU A 251 3.98 -17.56 -9.70
C GLU A 251 5.39 -17.52 -10.26
N TYR A 252 5.96 -16.31 -10.37
CA TYR A 252 7.34 -16.11 -10.77
C TYR A 252 7.96 -14.95 -10.01
N GLU A 253 9.17 -15.14 -9.50
CA GLU A 253 9.88 -14.16 -8.68
C GLU A 253 11.13 -13.63 -9.41
N TYR A 254 11.30 -12.30 -9.34
CA TYR A 254 12.42 -11.60 -9.95
C TYR A 254 12.62 -10.23 -9.30
N ARG A 255 13.75 -9.61 -9.57
CA ARG A 255 13.98 -8.23 -9.11
C ARG A 255 13.46 -7.25 -10.11
N TRP A 256 12.75 -6.22 -9.66
CA TRP A 256 12.20 -5.22 -10.56
C TRP A 256 12.13 -3.84 -9.92
N ARG A 257 12.19 -2.82 -10.78
CA ARG A 257 12.00 -1.44 -10.30
C ARG A 257 10.55 -1.26 -9.86
N ASN A 258 10.38 -0.98 -8.57
CA ASN A 258 9.08 -0.61 -8.03
C ASN A 258 8.70 0.77 -8.58
N PRO A 259 7.52 0.94 -9.23
CA PRO A 259 7.13 2.19 -9.87
C PRO A 259 6.94 3.32 -8.87
N VAL A 260 6.75 2.98 -7.61
CA VAL A 260 6.44 3.90 -6.54
C VAL A 260 7.71 4.35 -5.80
N THR A 261 8.55 3.40 -5.36
CA THR A 261 9.78 3.71 -4.62
C THR A 261 10.95 4.03 -5.53
N SER A 262 10.84 3.72 -6.83
CA SER A 262 11.92 3.78 -7.83
C SER A 262 13.15 2.91 -7.51
N LYS A 263 13.08 2.08 -6.47
CA LYS A 263 14.14 1.14 -6.06
C LYS A 263 13.99 -0.20 -6.80
N ILE A 264 15.07 -0.95 -6.91
CA ILE A 264 15.04 -2.36 -7.33
C ILE A 264 14.67 -3.18 -6.10
N GLU A 265 13.51 -3.83 -6.15
CA GLU A 265 12.95 -4.62 -5.06
C GLU A 265 12.62 -6.02 -5.55
N HIS A 266 12.42 -6.95 -4.62
CA HIS A 266 11.98 -8.31 -4.95
C HIS A 266 10.50 -8.28 -5.35
N LYS A 267 10.17 -8.80 -6.51
CA LYS A 267 8.81 -8.83 -7.06
C LYS A 267 8.32 -10.27 -7.16
N HIS A 268 7.17 -10.53 -6.57
CA HIS A 268 6.41 -11.76 -6.69
C HIS A 268 5.27 -11.54 -7.68
N ALA A 269 5.32 -12.15 -8.85
CA ALA A 269 4.32 -12.00 -9.89
C ALA A 269 3.40 -13.21 -9.97
N TYR A 270 2.11 -13.00 -9.77
CA TYR A 270 1.07 -13.96 -10.11
C TYR A 270 0.75 -13.83 -11.59
N VAL A 271 0.67 -14.95 -12.28
CA VAL A 271 0.35 -15.02 -13.70
C VAL A 271 -0.81 -15.95 -13.96
N ARG A 272 -1.63 -15.60 -14.96
CA ARG A 272 -2.74 -16.41 -15.44
C ARG A 272 -2.82 -16.37 -16.95
N LYS A 273 -3.16 -17.51 -17.56
CA LYS A 273 -3.51 -17.59 -18.98
C LYS A 273 -4.99 -17.27 -19.16
N VAL A 274 -5.29 -16.32 -20.05
CA VAL A 274 -6.65 -15.93 -20.45
C VAL A 274 -6.68 -15.88 -21.98
N GLY A 275 -7.25 -16.89 -22.60
CA GLY A 275 -7.19 -17.07 -24.05
C GLY A 275 -5.75 -17.04 -24.58
N GLU A 276 -5.47 -16.14 -25.50
CA GLU A 276 -4.14 -15.90 -26.07
C GLU A 276 -3.22 -15.02 -25.19
N PHE A 277 -3.67 -14.63 -23.98
CA PHE A 277 -2.92 -13.72 -23.11
C PHE A 277 -2.33 -14.39 -21.88
N LEU A 278 -1.12 -13.95 -21.54
CA LEU A 278 -0.57 -14.02 -20.21
C LEU A 278 -0.95 -12.71 -19.50
N VAL A 279 -1.72 -12.80 -18.44
CA VAL A 279 -2.07 -11.68 -17.56
C VAL A 279 -1.26 -11.80 -16.28
N ALA A 280 -0.65 -10.72 -15.83
CA ALA A 280 0.18 -10.74 -14.64
C ALA A 280 -0.01 -9.52 -13.75
N VAL A 281 0.06 -9.75 -12.45
CA VAL A 281 0.12 -8.73 -11.38
C VAL A 281 1.16 -9.16 -10.38
N GLY A 282 2.02 -8.24 -9.95
CA GLY A 282 3.01 -8.57 -8.92
C GLY A 282 3.02 -7.56 -7.79
N TYR A 283 3.25 -8.04 -6.57
CA TYR A 283 3.54 -7.24 -5.39
C TYR A 283 5.03 -7.25 -5.09
N TYR A 284 5.50 -6.29 -4.27
CA TYR A 284 6.89 -6.14 -3.91
C TYR A 284 7.11 -6.43 -2.42
N SER A 285 8.12 -7.23 -2.13
CA SER A 285 8.65 -7.42 -0.79
C SER A 285 10.01 -6.72 -0.69
N GLY A 286 10.16 -5.92 0.34
CA GLY A 286 11.40 -5.17 0.58
C GLY A 286 12.44 -5.97 1.33
#